data_a8c7e2fa5b862e75aa87a24e0840322e
#
_entry.id   a8c7e2fa5b862e75aa87a24e0840322e
#
_cell.length_a   1.000
_cell.length_b   1.000
_cell.length_c   1.000
_cell.angle_alpha   90.00
_cell.angle_beta   90.00
_cell.angle_gamma   90.00
#
_symmetry.space_group_name_H-M   'P 1'
#
loop_
_entity.id
_entity.type
_entity.pdbx_description
1 polymer ?
#
loop_
_entity_poly.entity_id
_entity_poly.type
_entity_poly.pdbx_seq_one_letter_code
_entity_poly.pdbx_strand_id
1 'polypeptide(L)'
;GALQTDHGFHAMGVPQIGPGKRLAFESHHRDIGRMGVTGHPEDAYAFRTPSLRNVTATAPYGHSGAYAELEAFLRAHAAPRAALAAYDGAPARLAALEHDAMGPLTDAADRAALEAAIAVEDRPLPDDELRLLMAFLESLTDQGAIDGRLKVPASVPSGLPVDR
;
A
#
# COMPACT_ATOMS: atom_id res chain seq x y z
N GLY A 1 -2.30 0.49 20.85
CA GLY A 1 -3.68 0.87 21.20
C GLY A 1 -4.71 0.01 20.50
N ALA A 2 -6.00 0.18 20.80
CA ALA A 2 -7.09 -0.67 20.29
C ALA A 2 -7.23 -0.66 18.75
N LEU A 3 -6.75 0.37 18.07
CA LEU A 3 -6.79 0.48 16.61
C LEU A 3 -5.56 -0.12 15.91
N GLN A 4 -4.55 -0.55 16.66
CA GLN A 4 -3.32 -1.14 16.10
C GLN A 4 -2.71 -0.26 15.00
N THR A 5 -2.56 1.04 15.29
CA THR A 5 -1.93 2.05 14.43
C THR A 5 -1.32 3.14 15.30
N ASP A 6 -0.26 3.78 14.84
CA ASP A 6 0.35 4.96 15.45
C ASP A 6 -0.25 6.27 14.92
N HIS A 7 -1.09 6.18 13.89
CA HIS A 7 -1.61 7.32 13.12
C HIS A 7 -0.52 8.24 12.52
N GLY A 8 0.74 7.80 12.56
CA GLY A 8 1.87 8.49 11.98
C GLY A 8 1.83 8.51 10.44
N PHE A 9 2.74 9.27 9.86
CA PHE A 9 2.97 9.31 8.43
C PHE A 9 4.41 8.90 8.16
N HIS A 10 4.60 7.94 7.27
CA HIS A 10 5.90 7.34 7.01
C HIS A 10 6.15 7.16 5.51
N ALA A 11 7.37 7.52 5.08
CA ALA A 11 7.85 7.28 3.72
C ALA A 11 8.55 5.92 3.67
N MET A 12 7.82 4.90 3.22
CA MET A 12 8.25 3.50 3.21
C MET A 12 8.69 3.01 1.82
N GLY A 13 8.76 3.90 0.82
CA GLY A 13 9.18 3.53 -0.53
C GLY A 13 8.26 2.51 -1.22
N VAL A 14 6.99 2.47 -0.86
CA VAL A 14 6.04 1.53 -1.47
C VAL A 14 5.89 1.87 -2.95
N PRO A 15 6.06 0.89 -3.86
CA PRO A 15 5.96 1.12 -5.30
C PRO A 15 4.62 1.75 -5.68
N GLN A 16 4.67 2.74 -6.55
CA GLN A 16 3.48 3.41 -7.08
C GLN A 16 3.16 2.84 -8.46
N ILE A 17 2.01 2.21 -8.56
CA ILE A 17 1.49 1.60 -9.78
C ILE A 17 0.14 2.21 -10.16
N GLY A 18 -0.29 1.99 -11.39
CA GLY A 18 -1.51 2.57 -11.93
C GLY A 18 -1.23 3.82 -12.78
N PRO A 19 -2.27 4.52 -13.24
CA PRO A 19 -2.13 5.68 -14.13
C PRO A 19 -1.49 6.90 -13.43
N GLY A 20 -1.27 6.83 -12.13
CA GLY A 20 -0.72 7.91 -11.32
C GLY A 20 -1.69 9.09 -11.16
N LYS A 21 -1.25 10.12 -10.48
CA LYS A 21 -1.93 11.41 -10.45
C LYS A 21 -1.63 12.17 -11.74
N ARG A 22 -2.67 12.50 -12.50
CA ARG A 22 -2.57 13.31 -13.72
C ARG A 22 -3.31 14.62 -13.53
N LEU A 23 -2.73 15.53 -12.76
CA LEU A 23 -3.25 16.88 -12.67
C LEU A 23 -2.62 17.74 -13.77
N ALA A 24 -3.41 18.57 -14.45
CA ALA A 24 -2.97 19.32 -15.62
C ALA A 24 -1.81 20.29 -15.36
N PHE A 25 -1.54 20.58 -14.10
CA PHE A 25 -0.46 21.49 -13.65
C PHE A 25 0.75 20.77 -13.01
N GLU A 26 0.71 19.44 -12.90
CA GLU A 26 1.81 18.63 -12.38
C GLU A 26 2.63 18.04 -13.54
N SER A 27 3.95 18.15 -13.45
CA SER A 27 4.90 17.63 -14.44
C SER A 27 5.26 16.15 -14.22
N HIS A 28 4.65 15.49 -13.22
CA HIS A 28 4.92 14.11 -12.85
C HIS A 28 3.63 13.36 -12.52
N HIS A 29 3.71 12.04 -12.48
CA HIS A 29 2.58 11.17 -12.18
C HIS A 29 2.62 10.62 -10.74
N ARG A 30 3.59 11.06 -9.94
CA ARG A 30 3.81 10.58 -8.57
C ARG A 30 2.74 11.08 -7.62
N ASP A 31 2.30 10.21 -6.72
CA ASP A 31 1.60 10.65 -5.52
C ASP A 31 2.64 11.04 -4.46
N ILE A 32 2.75 12.33 -4.19
CA ILE A 32 3.70 12.88 -3.23
C ILE A 32 3.24 12.76 -1.77
N GLY A 33 2.12 12.07 -1.52
CA GLY A 33 1.62 11.78 -0.19
C GLY A 33 1.27 13.05 0.60
N ARG A 34 1.62 13.05 1.89
CA ARG A 34 1.34 14.14 2.82
C ARG A 34 1.88 15.49 2.35
N MET A 35 3.01 15.53 1.64
CA MET A 35 3.57 16.77 1.10
C MET A 35 2.56 17.53 0.24
N GLY A 36 1.66 16.83 -0.47
CA GLY A 36 0.59 17.46 -1.24
C GLY A 36 -0.41 18.27 -0.41
N VAL A 37 -0.44 18.07 0.91
CA VAL A 37 -1.31 18.78 1.85
C VAL A 37 -0.53 19.83 2.64
N THR A 38 0.68 19.49 3.10
CA THR A 38 1.47 20.35 3.99
C THR A 38 2.39 21.32 3.24
N GLY A 39 2.77 20.98 2.01
CA GLY A 39 3.78 21.69 1.26
C GLY A 39 5.22 21.52 1.79
N HIS A 40 5.44 20.67 2.79
CA HIS A 40 6.71 20.45 3.43
C HIS A 40 7.49 19.32 2.73
N PRO A 41 8.71 19.54 2.23
CA PRO A 41 9.50 18.53 1.52
C PRO A 41 9.78 17.26 2.32
N GLU A 42 9.90 17.37 3.65
CA GLU A 42 10.09 16.24 4.56
C GLU A 42 8.88 15.30 4.65
N ASP A 43 7.71 15.76 4.23
CA ASP A 43 6.49 14.97 4.15
C ASP A 43 6.34 14.23 2.80
N ALA A 44 7.34 14.34 1.90
CA ALA A 44 7.29 13.70 0.59
C ALA A 44 7.16 12.17 0.71
N TYR A 45 6.18 11.62 -0.02
CA TYR A 45 5.87 10.18 -0.06
C TYR A 45 5.51 9.55 1.29
N ALA A 46 5.21 10.38 2.30
CA ALA A 46 4.75 9.91 3.58
C ALA A 46 3.23 9.65 3.51
N PHE A 47 2.82 8.44 3.87
CA PHE A 47 1.43 7.99 3.93
C PHE A 47 1.07 7.58 5.34
N ARG A 48 -0.20 7.75 5.70
CA ARG A 48 -0.68 7.44 7.04
C ARG A 48 -0.69 5.93 7.30
N THR A 49 -0.22 5.52 8.47
CA THR A 49 -0.34 4.15 8.94
C THR A 49 -1.82 3.76 9.10
N PRO A 50 -2.34 2.80 8.32
CA PRO A 50 -3.70 2.29 8.52
C PRO A 50 -3.79 1.39 9.75
N SER A 51 -5.01 1.05 10.16
CA SER A 51 -5.23 0.03 11.18
C SER A 51 -4.83 -1.35 10.68
N LEU A 52 -4.24 -2.17 11.54
CA LEU A 52 -3.92 -3.58 11.24
C LEU A 52 -5.10 -4.54 11.48
N ARG A 53 -6.25 -4.02 11.95
CA ARG A 53 -7.44 -4.86 12.13
C ARG A 53 -7.92 -5.44 10.80
N ASN A 54 -8.17 -6.74 10.78
CA ASN A 54 -8.61 -7.49 9.59
C ASN A 54 -7.64 -7.39 8.40
N VAL A 55 -6.37 -7.02 8.63
CA VAL A 55 -5.42 -6.78 7.55
C VAL A 55 -5.25 -8.00 6.64
N THR A 56 -5.35 -9.23 7.17
CA THR A 56 -5.28 -10.47 6.39
C THR A 56 -6.39 -10.63 5.35
N ALA A 57 -7.49 -9.90 5.51
CA ALA A 57 -8.65 -9.94 4.62
C ALA A 57 -8.77 -8.70 3.72
N THR A 58 -7.78 -7.80 3.71
CA THR A 58 -7.90 -6.50 3.03
C THR A 58 -6.91 -6.32 1.88
N ALA A 59 -6.53 -7.40 1.21
CA ALA A 59 -5.74 -7.30 -0.03
C ALA A 59 -6.48 -6.45 -1.09
N PRO A 60 -5.74 -5.77 -1.99
CA PRO A 60 -4.28 -5.71 -2.11
C PRO A 60 -3.63 -4.73 -1.13
N TYR A 61 -2.32 -4.89 -0.91
CA TYR A 61 -1.54 -4.14 0.07
C TYR A 61 -0.64 -3.10 -0.59
N GLY A 62 -0.20 -2.13 0.25
CA GLY A 62 0.58 -0.98 -0.19
C GLY A 62 -0.29 0.16 -0.70
N HIS A 63 0.30 1.34 -0.86
CA HIS A 63 -0.42 2.58 -1.17
C HIS A 63 -1.30 2.48 -2.44
N SER A 64 -0.79 1.85 -3.49
CA SER A 64 -1.53 1.68 -4.76
C SER A 64 -1.90 0.22 -5.04
N GLY A 65 -1.92 -0.65 -4.02
CA GLY A 65 -2.18 -2.08 -4.21
C GLY A 65 -1.03 -2.82 -4.88
N ALA A 66 0.20 -2.37 -4.64
CA ALA A 66 1.41 -2.90 -5.28
C ALA A 66 1.69 -4.38 -4.96
N TYR A 67 1.06 -4.94 -3.94
CA TYR A 67 1.25 -6.32 -3.50
C TYR A 67 -0.09 -7.03 -3.30
N ALA A 68 -0.29 -8.14 -3.98
CA ALA A 68 -1.48 -8.97 -3.81
C ALA A 68 -1.44 -9.81 -2.53
N GLU A 69 -0.24 -10.19 -2.09
CA GLU A 69 -0.04 -11.10 -0.97
C GLU A 69 0.57 -10.37 0.24
N LEU A 70 -0.01 -10.59 1.44
CA LEU A 70 0.43 -9.95 2.67
C LEU A 70 1.89 -10.29 3.02
N GLU A 71 2.29 -11.54 2.84
CA GLU A 71 3.66 -11.98 3.10
C GLU A 71 4.68 -11.20 2.26
N ALA A 72 4.43 -11.07 0.96
CA ALA A 72 5.28 -10.30 0.06
C ALA A 72 5.37 -8.82 0.49
N PHE A 73 4.25 -8.25 0.91
CA PHE A 73 4.21 -6.88 1.42
C PHE A 73 5.00 -6.71 2.73
N LEU A 74 4.91 -7.66 3.66
CA LEU A 74 5.66 -7.62 4.92
C LEU A 74 7.18 -7.68 4.67
N ARG A 75 7.63 -8.55 3.76
CA ARG A 75 9.04 -8.61 3.38
C ARG A 75 9.51 -7.30 2.75
N ALA A 76 8.71 -6.72 1.87
CA ALA A 76 9.00 -5.43 1.27
C ALA A 76 9.01 -4.29 2.30
N HIS A 77 8.10 -4.33 3.27
CA HIS A 77 8.01 -3.34 4.34
C HIS A 77 9.22 -3.37 5.28
N ALA A 78 9.79 -4.56 5.48
CA ALA A 78 10.98 -4.76 6.31
C ALA A 78 12.29 -4.38 5.59
N ALA A 79 12.33 -4.41 4.25
CA ALA A 79 13.49 -4.04 3.46
C ALA A 79 13.08 -3.18 2.24
N PRO A 80 12.58 -1.95 2.48
CA PRO A 80 11.91 -1.15 1.45
C PRO A 80 12.83 -0.73 0.30
N ARG A 81 14.11 -0.46 0.53
CA ARG A 81 15.05 -0.09 -0.55
C ARG A 81 15.30 -1.27 -1.48
N ALA A 82 15.62 -2.44 -0.92
CA ALA A 82 15.82 -3.65 -1.68
C ALA A 82 14.55 -4.07 -2.44
N ALA A 83 13.39 -3.97 -1.79
CA ALA A 83 12.11 -4.28 -2.40
C ALA A 83 11.76 -3.33 -3.55
N LEU A 84 11.93 -2.01 -3.38
CA LEU A 84 11.72 -1.03 -4.45
C LEU A 84 12.68 -1.27 -5.61
N ALA A 85 13.96 -1.56 -5.34
CA ALA A 85 14.95 -1.83 -6.37
C ALA A 85 14.59 -3.05 -7.24
N ALA A 86 14.06 -4.11 -6.60
CA ALA A 86 13.70 -5.36 -7.27
C ALA A 86 12.26 -5.37 -7.84
N TYR A 87 11.44 -4.37 -7.56
CA TYR A 87 10.03 -4.38 -7.94
C TYR A 87 9.84 -4.24 -9.46
N ASP A 88 9.13 -5.19 -10.04
CA ASP A 88 8.85 -5.30 -11.49
C ASP A 88 7.34 -5.30 -11.83
N GLY A 89 6.48 -5.17 -10.81
CA GLY A 89 5.03 -5.23 -10.96
C GLY A 89 4.41 -6.63 -10.83
N ALA A 90 5.20 -7.69 -10.88
CA ALA A 90 4.69 -9.07 -10.75
C ALA A 90 3.93 -9.34 -9.44
N PRO A 91 4.31 -8.73 -8.29
CA PRO A 91 3.55 -8.90 -7.06
C PRO A 91 2.14 -8.30 -7.05
N ALA A 92 1.80 -7.43 -8.01
CA ALA A 92 0.49 -6.79 -8.10
C ALA A 92 -0.50 -7.65 -8.90
N ARG A 93 -1.79 -7.58 -8.52
CA ARG A 93 -2.90 -8.07 -9.35
C ARG A 93 -3.57 -6.86 -10.02
N LEU A 94 -3.11 -6.53 -11.20
CA LEU A 94 -3.69 -5.43 -11.97
C LEU A 94 -4.84 -5.94 -12.84
N ALA A 95 -5.97 -5.23 -12.83
CA ALA A 95 -6.97 -5.38 -13.87
C ALA A 95 -6.34 -4.97 -15.21
N ALA A 96 -6.84 -5.54 -16.31
CA ALA A 96 -6.46 -5.07 -17.65
C ALA A 96 -6.87 -3.60 -17.79
N LEU A 97 -5.89 -2.70 -17.75
CA LEU A 97 -6.08 -1.27 -17.93
C LEU A 97 -5.68 -0.88 -19.34
N GLU A 98 -6.40 0.04 -19.95
CA GLU A 98 -6.05 0.59 -21.27
C GLU A 98 -4.79 1.47 -21.25
N HIS A 99 -4.24 1.74 -20.06
CA HIS A 99 -3.10 2.63 -19.84
C HIS A 99 -1.94 1.89 -19.17
N ASP A 100 -0.73 2.38 -19.42
CA ASP A 100 0.49 1.89 -18.74
C ASP A 100 0.37 2.06 -17.22
N ALA A 101 0.19 0.93 -16.55
CA ALA A 101 0.08 0.90 -15.10
C ALA A 101 1.43 1.02 -14.39
N MET A 102 2.54 1.01 -15.13
CA MET A 102 3.89 1.02 -14.57
C MET A 102 4.60 2.37 -14.77
N GLY A 103 3.94 3.36 -15.38
CA GLY A 103 4.52 4.65 -15.70
C GLY A 103 5.35 5.30 -14.57
N PRO A 104 4.81 5.42 -13.34
CA PRO A 104 5.56 6.00 -12.22
C PRO A 104 6.82 5.23 -11.81
N LEU A 105 6.90 3.94 -12.12
CA LEU A 105 8.06 3.10 -11.78
C LEU A 105 9.08 3.01 -12.92
N THR A 106 8.67 3.23 -14.16
CA THR A 106 9.56 3.22 -15.33
C THR A 106 10.26 4.55 -15.53
N ASP A 107 9.72 5.64 -15.00
CA ASP A 107 10.41 6.93 -14.97
C ASP A 107 11.53 6.92 -13.92
N ALA A 108 12.77 7.09 -14.39
CA ALA A 108 13.96 7.03 -13.54
C ALA A 108 14.01 8.14 -12.49
N ALA A 109 13.52 9.35 -12.83
CA ALA A 109 13.50 10.47 -11.89
C ALA A 109 12.43 10.26 -10.80
N ASP A 110 11.27 9.71 -11.18
CA ASP A 110 10.21 9.37 -10.25
C ASP A 110 10.65 8.28 -9.28
N ARG A 111 11.30 7.24 -9.79
CA ARG A 111 11.84 6.16 -8.96
C ARG A 111 12.93 6.64 -8.00
N ALA A 112 13.87 7.46 -8.48
CA ALA A 112 14.93 8.02 -7.65
C ALA A 112 14.39 8.94 -6.54
N ALA A 113 13.35 9.73 -6.82
CA ALA A 113 12.72 10.58 -5.84
C ALA A 113 12.00 9.76 -4.74
N LEU A 114 11.33 8.67 -5.11
CA LEU A 114 10.70 7.76 -4.15
C LEU A 114 11.74 7.07 -3.27
N GLU A 115 12.83 6.58 -3.87
CA GLU A 115 13.94 5.94 -3.15
C GLU A 115 14.62 6.90 -2.16
N ALA A 116 14.86 8.15 -2.57
CA ALA A 116 15.49 9.16 -1.73
C ALA A 116 14.66 9.51 -0.48
N ALA A 117 13.35 9.38 -0.56
CA ALA A 117 12.44 9.67 0.55
C ALA A 117 12.35 8.55 1.59
N ILE A 118 12.89 7.35 1.31
CA ILE A 118 12.82 6.24 2.27
C ILE A 118 13.57 6.59 3.55
N ALA A 119 12.83 6.67 4.67
CA ALA A 119 13.34 7.11 5.95
C ALA A 119 13.83 5.98 6.86
N VAL A 120 13.62 4.72 6.46
CA VAL A 120 13.95 3.54 7.26
C VAL A 120 15.09 2.74 6.62
N GLU A 121 15.82 2.02 7.45
CA GLU A 121 16.86 1.09 7.02
C GLU A 121 16.26 -0.28 6.70
N ASP A 122 16.85 -0.96 5.72
CA ASP A 122 16.47 -2.34 5.38
C ASP A 122 16.89 -3.30 6.50
N ARG A 123 15.91 -4.02 7.01
CA ARG A 123 16.09 -5.14 7.93
C ARG A 123 15.31 -6.34 7.40
N PRO A 124 15.88 -7.15 6.52
CA PRO A 124 15.20 -8.32 5.97
C PRO A 124 14.63 -9.21 7.08
N LEU A 125 13.40 -9.66 6.90
CA LEU A 125 12.69 -10.52 7.86
C LEU A 125 13.10 -11.99 7.64
N PRO A 126 13.68 -12.68 8.64
CA PRO A 126 13.85 -14.13 8.62
C PRO A 126 12.49 -14.85 8.54
N ASP A 127 12.47 -16.06 7.97
CA ASP A 127 11.23 -16.81 7.75
C ASP A 127 10.50 -17.20 9.05
N ASP A 128 11.23 -17.40 10.14
CA ASP A 128 10.65 -17.66 11.45
C ASP A 128 10.00 -16.41 12.06
N GLU A 129 10.64 -15.24 11.95
CA GLU A 129 10.05 -13.96 12.37
C GLU A 129 8.81 -13.63 11.54
N LEU A 130 8.89 -13.83 10.21
CA LEU A 130 7.75 -13.59 9.34
C LEU A 130 6.55 -14.49 9.70
N ARG A 131 6.79 -15.76 9.98
CA ARG A 131 5.73 -16.70 10.38
C ARG A 131 5.05 -16.28 11.69
N LEU A 132 5.84 -15.78 12.67
CA LEU A 132 5.30 -15.26 13.92
C LEU A 132 4.49 -13.97 13.70
N LEU A 133 4.97 -13.09 12.83
CA LEU A 133 4.28 -11.86 12.47
C LEU A 133 2.95 -12.16 11.74
N MET A 134 2.95 -13.10 10.81
CA MET A 134 1.73 -13.54 10.13
C MET A 134 0.69 -14.09 11.13
N ALA A 135 1.10 -14.97 12.05
CA ALA A 135 0.20 -15.48 13.10
C ALA A 135 -0.35 -14.35 14.00
N PHE A 136 0.48 -13.36 14.33
CA PHE A 136 0.01 -12.18 15.07
C PHE A 136 -1.04 -11.41 14.27
N LEU A 137 -0.81 -11.13 12.98
CA LEU A 137 -1.75 -10.39 12.15
C LEU A 137 -3.06 -11.15 11.92
N GLU A 138 -2.99 -12.48 11.80
CA GLU A 138 -4.17 -13.35 11.78
C GLU A 138 -5.01 -13.23 13.05
N SER A 139 -4.36 -13.11 14.22
CA SER A 139 -5.06 -12.91 15.50
C SER A 139 -5.84 -11.60 15.62
N LEU A 140 -5.54 -10.63 14.74
CA LEU A 140 -6.26 -9.35 14.65
C LEU A 140 -7.52 -9.42 13.76
N THR A 141 -7.85 -10.60 13.25
CA THR A 141 -8.99 -10.83 12.36
C THR A 141 -10.27 -10.99 13.16
N ASP A 142 -11.27 -10.14 12.90
CA ASP A 142 -12.63 -10.26 13.44
C ASP A 142 -13.50 -11.08 12.47
N GLN A 143 -13.62 -12.36 12.73
CA GLN A 143 -14.41 -13.27 11.89
C GLN A 143 -15.87 -12.82 11.75
N GLY A 144 -16.46 -12.26 12.82
CA GLY A 144 -17.82 -11.75 12.76
C GLY A 144 -17.99 -10.55 11.82
N ALA A 145 -16.94 -9.72 11.63
CA ALA A 145 -16.98 -8.67 10.64
C ALA A 145 -16.87 -9.21 9.21
N ILE A 146 -16.03 -10.24 9.00
CA ILE A 146 -15.85 -10.92 7.71
C ILE A 146 -17.14 -11.68 7.33
N ASP A 147 -17.75 -12.41 8.26
CA ASP A 147 -18.99 -13.16 8.04
C ASP A 147 -20.24 -12.28 7.85
N GLY A 148 -20.05 -10.97 7.69
CA GLY A 148 -21.14 -10.06 7.35
C GLY A 148 -21.92 -9.52 8.56
N ARG A 149 -21.37 -9.54 9.78
CA ARG A 149 -22.00 -8.90 10.95
C ARG A 149 -22.38 -7.44 10.69
N LEU A 150 -21.62 -6.75 9.84
CA LEU A 150 -21.89 -5.37 9.43
C LEU A 150 -22.98 -5.27 8.35
N LYS A 151 -23.51 -6.41 7.91
CA LYS A 151 -24.60 -6.56 6.92
C LYS A 151 -24.39 -5.74 5.66
N VAL A 152 -23.83 -6.37 4.64
CA VAL A 152 -23.86 -5.83 3.29
C VAL A 152 -25.34 -5.71 2.88
N PRO A 153 -25.85 -4.54 2.48
CA PRO A 153 -27.27 -4.40 2.09
C PRO A 153 -27.56 -5.26 0.85
N ALA A 154 -28.78 -5.72 0.73
CA ALA A 154 -29.20 -6.55 -0.42
C ALA A 154 -29.17 -5.75 -1.74
N SER A 155 -29.35 -4.44 -1.65
CA SER A 155 -29.30 -3.50 -2.76
C SER A 155 -28.89 -2.12 -2.27
N VAL A 156 -28.37 -1.29 -3.16
CA VAL A 156 -28.08 0.13 -2.92
C VAL A 156 -29.01 1.01 -3.74
N PRO A 157 -29.32 2.26 -3.31
CA PRO A 157 -30.23 3.15 -4.03
C PRO A 157 -29.82 3.46 -5.46
N SER A 158 -28.50 3.40 -5.76
CA SER A 158 -27.97 3.60 -7.12
C SER A 158 -28.27 2.46 -8.09
N GLY A 159 -28.74 1.31 -7.61
CA GLY A 159 -28.94 0.10 -8.43
C GLY A 159 -27.64 -0.61 -8.85
N LEU A 160 -26.48 -0.16 -8.36
CA LEU A 160 -25.22 -0.83 -8.64
C LEU A 160 -25.17 -2.23 -8.00
N PRO A 161 -24.47 -3.20 -8.61
CA PRO A 161 -24.26 -4.50 -7.97
C PRO A 161 -23.54 -4.36 -6.66
N VAL A 162 -23.94 -5.14 -5.67
CA VAL A 162 -23.32 -5.21 -4.35
C VAL A 162 -22.52 -6.50 -4.28
N ASP A 163 -21.21 -6.39 -4.06
CA ASP A 163 -20.33 -7.55 -3.85
C ASP A 163 -20.70 -8.23 -2.52
N ARG A 164 -20.81 -9.58 -2.56
CA ARG A 164 -21.16 -10.41 -1.41
C ARG A 164 -20.11 -11.47 -1.19
#